data_47889037c4df4e21bcbb55764bbb6271
#
_entry.id   47889037c4df4e21bcbb55764bbb6271
#
_cell.length_a   1.000
_cell.length_b   1.000
_cell.length_c   1.000
_cell.angle_alpha   90.00
_cell.angle_beta   90.00
_cell.angle_gamma   90.00
#
_symmetry.space_group_name_H-M   'P 1'
#
loop_
_entity.id
_entity.type
_entity.pdbx_description
1 polymer ?
#
loop_
_entity_poly.entity_id
_entity_poly.type
_entity_poly.pdbx_seq_one_letter_code
_entity_poly.pdbx_strand_id
1 'polypeptide(L)' 'MKIGDLVFHWLTEQIGIVLEVRGDIGVHVLWTTQGRSLFGPGHKEWCCEKSIGLLTNYLTTA' A
#
# COMPACT_ATOMS: atom_id res chain seq x y z
N MET A 1 9.11 2.89 -6.19
CA MET A 1 7.65 2.72 -6.14
C MET A 1 7.03 3.65 -7.17
N LYS A 2 6.07 3.17 -7.92
CA LYS A 2 5.47 3.92 -9.03
C LYS A 2 3.99 3.57 -9.17
N ILE A 3 3.26 4.38 -9.93
CA ILE A 3 1.83 4.17 -10.19
C ILE A 3 1.64 2.76 -10.79
N GLY A 4 0.67 2.04 -10.25
CA GLY A 4 0.34 0.68 -10.67
C GLY A 4 1.05 -0.41 -9.88
N ASP A 5 2.03 -0.07 -9.05
CA ASP A 5 2.71 -1.07 -8.23
C ASP A 5 1.76 -1.63 -7.17
N LEU A 6 1.90 -2.92 -6.89
CA LEU A 6 1.19 -3.54 -5.78
C LEU A 6 2.02 -3.38 -4.52
N VAL A 7 1.37 -2.94 -3.45
CA VAL A 7 2.02 -2.67 -2.17
C VAL A 7 1.32 -3.38 -1.02
N PHE A 8 2.05 -3.53 0.07
CA PHE A 8 1.58 -4.17 1.29
C PHE A 8 1.83 -3.22 2.47
N HIS A 9 0.84 -3.07 3.34
CA HIS A 9 0.97 -2.24 4.54
C HIS A 9 1.40 -3.09 5.72
N TRP A 10 2.48 -2.68 6.39
CA TRP A 10 3.08 -3.45 7.48
C TRP A 10 2.15 -3.68 8.66
N LEU A 11 1.36 -2.68 9.03
CA LEU A 11 0.52 -2.73 10.21
C LEU A 11 -0.85 -3.32 9.96
N THR A 12 -1.47 -2.96 8.83
CA THR A 12 -2.83 -3.38 8.53
C THR A 12 -2.90 -4.67 7.74
N GLU A 13 -1.77 -5.09 7.17
CA GLU A 13 -1.69 -6.27 6.32
C GLU A 13 -2.58 -6.17 5.08
N GLN A 14 -2.85 -4.94 4.65
CA GLN A 14 -3.64 -4.69 3.45
C GLN A 14 -2.75 -4.73 2.21
N ILE A 15 -3.34 -5.16 1.09
CA ILE A 15 -2.72 -5.10 -0.22
C ILE A 15 -3.42 -4.00 -1.00
N GLY A 16 -2.64 -3.16 -1.68
CA GLY A 16 -3.18 -2.06 -2.44
C GLY A 16 -2.43 -1.80 -3.73
N ILE A 17 -2.94 -0.83 -4.47
CA ILE A 17 -2.35 -0.39 -5.74
C ILE A 17 -1.98 1.09 -5.60
N VAL A 18 -0.77 1.45 -6.03
CA VAL A 18 -0.30 2.82 -6.02
C VAL A 18 -1.04 3.63 -7.08
N LEU A 19 -1.70 4.70 -6.64
CA LEU A 19 -2.42 5.61 -7.53
C LEU A 19 -1.58 6.83 -7.90
N GLU A 20 -0.75 7.30 -6.96
CA GLU A 20 0.08 8.49 -7.17
C GLU A 20 1.25 8.45 -6.19
N VAL A 21 2.37 9.01 -6.60
CA VAL A 21 3.56 9.14 -5.74
C VAL A 21 3.96 10.59 -5.69
N ARG A 22 4.03 11.16 -4.48
CA ARG A 22 4.49 12.53 -4.25
C ARG A 22 5.54 12.55 -3.16
N GLY A 23 6.71 13.05 -3.47
CA GLY A 23 7.83 13.05 -2.53
C GLY A 23 7.58 13.87 -1.27
N ASP A 24 6.71 14.87 -1.35
CA ASP A 24 6.39 15.76 -0.23
C ASP A 24 5.22 15.25 0.63
N ILE A 25 4.37 14.40 0.09
CA ILE A 25 3.16 13.93 0.76
C ILE A 25 3.25 12.44 1.09
N GLY A 26 3.79 11.66 0.17
CA GLY A 26 3.88 10.22 0.30
C GLY A 26 3.29 9.50 -0.90
N VAL A 27 2.67 8.36 -0.63
CA VAL A 27 2.11 7.49 -1.66
C VAL A 27 0.62 7.37 -1.49
N HIS A 28 -0.14 7.67 -2.54
CA HIS A 28 -1.59 7.51 -2.53
C HIS A 28 -1.94 6.11 -2.99
N VAL A 29 -2.62 5.36 -2.13
CA VAL A 29 -2.89 3.94 -2.35
C VAL A 29 -4.38 3.64 -2.30
N LEU A 30 -4.84 2.83 -3.24
CA LEU A 30 -6.18 2.25 -3.20
C LEU A 30 -6.05 0.85 -2.60
N TRP A 31 -6.64 0.63 -1.44
CA TRP A 31 -6.58 -0.66 -0.77
C TRP A 31 -7.58 -1.63 -1.39
N THR A 32 -7.12 -2.81 -1.74
CA THR A 32 -7.93 -3.83 -2.40
C THR A 32 -8.36 -4.96 -1.48
N THR A 33 -7.74 -5.04 -0.29
CA THR A 33 -8.10 -6.03 0.73
C THR A 33 -8.35 -5.33 2.06
N GLN A 34 -9.06 -5.97 2.95
CA GLN A 34 -9.34 -5.40 4.26
C GLN A 34 -8.18 -5.54 5.24
N GLY A 35 -7.50 -6.68 5.23
CA GLY A 35 -6.46 -6.95 6.21
C GLY A 35 -6.97 -6.77 7.63
N ARG A 36 -6.21 -6.06 8.46
CA ARG A 36 -6.59 -5.73 9.84
C ARG A 36 -7.12 -4.33 10.00
N SER A 37 -7.39 -3.64 8.90
CA SER A 37 -7.89 -2.27 8.94
C SER A 37 -9.38 -2.23 9.22
N LEU A 38 -9.82 -1.13 9.85
CA LEU A 38 -11.24 -0.85 10.00
C LEU A 38 -11.86 -0.39 8.67
N PHE A 39 -11.02 0.05 7.75
CA PHE A 39 -11.43 0.51 6.42
C PHE A 39 -11.28 -0.64 5.44
N GLY A 40 -12.36 -1.06 4.84
CA GLY A 40 -12.37 -2.19 3.93
C GLY A 40 -11.80 -1.87 2.54
N PRO A 41 -11.98 -2.82 1.60
CA PRO A 41 -11.55 -2.62 0.20
C PRO A 41 -12.19 -1.39 -0.41
N GLY A 42 -11.45 -0.70 -1.29
CA GLY A 42 -11.92 0.51 -1.95
C GLY A 42 -11.54 1.79 -1.21
N HIS A 43 -10.98 1.69 -0.02
CA HIS A 43 -10.51 2.84 0.72
C HIS A 43 -9.21 3.38 0.10
N LYS A 44 -9.14 4.70 -0.05
CA LYS A 44 -7.94 5.38 -0.57
C LYS A 44 -7.33 6.19 0.56
N GLU A 45 -6.00 6.15 0.67
CA GLU A 45 -5.32 6.99 1.64
C GLU A 45 -3.90 7.31 1.20
N TRP A 46 -3.35 8.39 1.76
CA TRP A 46 -1.96 8.76 1.60
C TRP A 46 -1.15 8.09 2.69
N CYS A 47 -0.12 7.34 2.29
CA CYS A 47 0.73 6.59 3.20
C CYS A 47 2.16 7.07 3.10
N CYS A 48 2.88 7.02 4.23
CA CYS A 48 4.31 7.21 4.23
C CYS A 48 4.96 5.99 3.55
N GLU A 49 5.96 6.23 2.71
CA GLU A 49 6.68 5.14 2.05
C GLU A 49 7.26 4.12 3.04
N LYS A 50 7.56 4.57 4.26
CA LYS A 50 8.12 3.70 5.29
C LYS A 50 7.09 2.74 5.87
N SER A 51 5.81 3.02 5.68
CA SER A 51 4.72 2.17 6.20
C SER A 51 4.30 1.08 5.23
N ILE A 52 4.76 1.15 3.99
CA ILE A 52 4.38 0.22 2.95
C ILE A 52 5.62 -0.29 2.22
N GLY A 53 5.47 -1.42 1.57
CA GLY A 53 6.53 -1.99 0.74
C GLY A 53 5.94 -2.64 -0.49
N LEU A 54 6.79 -2.90 -1.49
CA LEU A 54 6.35 -3.60 -2.70
C LEU A 54 5.95 -5.03 -2.33
N LEU A 55 4.79 -5.44 -2.81
CA LEU A 55 4.28 -6.78 -2.52
C LEU A 55 5.24 -7.87 -2.99
N THR A 56 5.91 -7.66 -4.12
CA THR A 56 6.88 -8.63 -4.65
C THR A 56 8.02 -8.92 -3.67
N ASN A 57 8.40 -7.95 -2.86
CA ASN A 57 9.47 -8.15 -1.87
C ASN A 57 9.04 -9.10 -0.76
N TYR A 58 7.75 -9.17 -0.47
CA TYR A 58 7.22 -10.12 0.50
C TYR A 58 7.15 -11.52 -0.07
N LEU A 59 6.77 -11.63 -1.32
CA LEU A 59 6.61 -12.92 -1.97
C LEU A 59 7.95 -13.63 -2.18
N THR A 60 9.04 -12.88 -2.23
CA THR A 60 10.37 -13.42 -2.48
C THR A 60 11.19 -13.68 -1.22
N THR A 61 10.70 -13.29 -0.05
CA THR A 61 11.43 -13.46 1.21
C THR A 61 11.07 -14.73 1.98
N ALA A 62 10.35 -15.59 1.35
CA ALA A 62 9.94 -16.85 1.97
C ALA A 62 11.13 -17.78 2.22
#